data_fc761b879364edf86109b70c790f286c
#
_entry.id   fc761b879364edf86109b70c790f286c
#
_cell.length_a   1.000
_cell.length_b   1.000
_cell.length_c   1.000
_cell.angle_alpha   90.00
_cell.angle_beta   90.00
_cell.angle_gamma   90.00
#
_symmetry.space_group_name_H-M   'P 1'
#
loop_
_entity.id
_entity.type
_entity.pdbx_description
1 polymer ?
#
loop_
_entity_poly.entity_id
_entity_poly.type
_entity_poly.pdbx_seq_one_letter_code
_entity_poly.pdbx_strand_id
1 'polypeptide(L)'
;KYSEESVLATNLERFLFEAKNQDSEVVNVLNILKNWNYDTDSLAIGVHYALDAIKPVYDPDKYNYDYELIMERLKGSIKRTKQHFGRLDVKWGDIQRLKRGNTNLPLSGGPDILRAIYTKGYKGQRKAVAGDCYFQIVEWDTNGKVFSQSIHQFGSATQDANSQHYDDQAQLFAKNKMKPIWM
;
A
#
# COMPACT_ATOMS: atom_id res chain seq x y z
N LYS A 1 2.99 -8.27 -0.51
CA LYS A 1 1.98 -9.06 -1.23
C LYS A 1 0.94 -9.55 -0.25
N TYR A 2 -0.34 -9.51 -0.62
CA TYR A 2 -1.40 -10.18 0.14
C TYR A 2 -1.31 -11.70 -0.05
N SER A 3 -1.64 -12.44 1.01
CA SER A 3 -1.86 -13.88 0.90
C SER A 3 -3.11 -14.16 0.04
N GLU A 4 -3.10 -15.24 -0.71
CA GLU A 4 -4.26 -15.72 -1.47
C GLU A 4 -5.43 -16.14 -0.55
N GLU A 5 -5.12 -16.48 0.71
CA GLU A 5 -6.10 -16.81 1.76
C GLU A 5 -6.59 -15.57 2.54
N SER A 6 -6.10 -14.36 2.21
CA SER A 6 -6.52 -13.14 2.89
C SER A 6 -7.99 -12.80 2.59
N VAL A 7 -8.65 -12.13 3.52
CA VAL A 7 -10.03 -11.61 3.31
C VAL A 7 -10.14 -10.80 2.04
N LEU A 8 -9.11 -10.01 1.72
CA LEU A 8 -9.09 -9.23 0.49
C LEU A 8 -9.08 -10.14 -0.75
N ALA A 9 -8.17 -11.12 -0.81
CA ALA A 9 -8.00 -11.97 -1.98
C ALA A 9 -9.25 -12.83 -2.23
N THR A 10 -9.72 -13.55 -1.20
CA THR A 10 -10.89 -14.44 -1.32
C THR A 10 -12.16 -13.70 -1.74
N ASN A 11 -12.40 -12.51 -1.19
CA ASN A 11 -13.57 -11.73 -1.58
C ASN A 11 -13.41 -11.04 -2.94
N LEU A 12 -12.19 -10.67 -3.32
CA LEU A 12 -11.91 -10.15 -4.66
C LEU A 12 -12.13 -11.23 -5.73
N GLU A 13 -11.64 -12.44 -5.52
CA GLU A 13 -11.86 -13.57 -6.45
C GLU A 13 -13.33 -13.88 -6.62
N ARG A 14 -14.08 -13.98 -5.52
CA ARG A 14 -15.53 -14.14 -5.57
C ARG A 14 -16.20 -13.02 -6.37
N PHE A 15 -15.85 -11.76 -6.10
CA PHE A 15 -16.39 -10.62 -6.81
C PHE A 15 -16.06 -10.67 -8.31
N LEU A 16 -14.82 -10.99 -8.68
CA LEU A 16 -14.40 -11.08 -10.08
C LEU A 16 -15.08 -12.23 -10.83
N PHE A 17 -15.40 -13.33 -10.15
CA PHE A 17 -16.17 -14.43 -10.72
C PHE A 17 -17.62 -14.03 -11.01
N GLU A 18 -18.26 -13.30 -10.10
CA GLU A 18 -19.64 -12.84 -10.22
C GLU A 18 -19.78 -11.62 -11.15
N ALA A 19 -18.72 -10.82 -11.32
CA ALA A 19 -18.79 -9.52 -12.00
C ALA A 19 -19.11 -9.64 -13.48
N LYS A 20 -20.27 -9.08 -13.85
CA LYS A 20 -20.71 -8.88 -15.24
C LYS A 20 -21.00 -7.40 -15.44
N ASN A 21 -20.35 -6.78 -16.42
CA ASN A 21 -20.60 -5.37 -16.73
C ASN A 21 -20.33 -5.12 -18.21
N GLN A 22 -21.00 -4.11 -18.79
CA GLN A 22 -20.84 -3.68 -20.17
C GLN A 22 -20.18 -2.29 -20.30
N ASP A 23 -20.02 -1.59 -19.17
CA ASP A 23 -19.28 -0.34 -19.12
C ASP A 23 -17.79 -0.60 -19.39
N SER A 24 -17.24 0.03 -20.41
CA SER A 24 -15.88 -0.21 -20.88
C SER A 24 -14.81 0.13 -19.83
N GLU A 25 -15.03 1.14 -18.99
CA GLU A 25 -14.09 1.51 -17.92
C GLU A 25 -14.12 0.48 -16.79
N VAL A 26 -15.29 0.01 -16.42
CA VAL A 26 -15.45 -1.06 -15.44
C VAL A 26 -14.80 -2.35 -15.94
N VAL A 27 -15.07 -2.74 -17.19
CA VAL A 27 -14.45 -3.93 -17.81
C VAL A 27 -12.93 -3.83 -17.83
N ASN A 28 -12.38 -2.66 -18.18
CA ASN A 28 -10.93 -2.43 -18.14
C ASN A 28 -10.36 -2.66 -16.73
N VAL A 29 -10.99 -2.09 -15.69
CA VAL A 29 -10.51 -2.24 -14.32
C VAL A 29 -10.71 -3.67 -13.79
N LEU A 30 -11.79 -4.36 -14.16
CA LEU A 30 -11.94 -5.79 -13.85
C LEU A 30 -10.81 -6.62 -14.46
N ASN A 31 -10.37 -6.31 -15.67
CA ASN A 31 -9.22 -6.97 -16.31
C ASN A 31 -7.90 -6.63 -15.59
N ILE A 32 -7.71 -5.38 -15.15
CA ILE A 32 -6.56 -5.00 -14.30
C ILE A 32 -6.55 -5.86 -13.04
N LEU A 33 -7.68 -5.98 -12.35
CA LEU A 33 -7.80 -6.75 -11.10
C LEU A 33 -7.58 -8.25 -11.32
N LYS A 34 -8.07 -8.83 -12.41
CA LYS A 34 -7.84 -10.25 -12.78
C LYS A 34 -6.37 -10.57 -13.03
N ASN A 35 -5.60 -9.59 -13.52
CA ASN A 35 -4.16 -9.74 -13.77
C ASN A 35 -3.29 -9.29 -12.60
N TRP A 36 -3.87 -8.78 -11.52
CA TRP A 36 -3.12 -8.37 -10.34
C TRP A 36 -2.73 -9.60 -9.50
N ASN A 37 -1.45 -9.73 -9.20
CA ASN A 37 -0.88 -10.84 -8.44
C ASN A 37 -0.85 -10.61 -6.93
N TYR A 38 -1.71 -9.74 -6.39
CA TYR A 38 -1.79 -9.32 -4.98
C TYR A 38 -0.55 -8.59 -4.47
N ASP A 39 0.40 -8.21 -5.34
CA ASP A 39 1.56 -7.43 -4.96
C ASP A 39 1.19 -5.98 -4.64
N THR A 40 1.88 -5.40 -3.65
CA THR A 40 1.71 -4.02 -3.19
C THR A 40 2.99 -3.21 -3.37
N ASP A 41 3.86 -3.64 -4.29
CA ASP A 41 4.99 -2.82 -4.71
C ASP A 41 4.53 -1.49 -5.30
N SER A 42 5.38 -0.49 -5.23
CA SER A 42 5.06 0.85 -5.75
C SER A 42 4.78 0.90 -7.25
N LEU A 43 5.22 -0.12 -8.02
CA LEU A 43 4.96 -0.26 -9.45
C LEU A 43 3.70 -1.08 -9.76
N ALA A 44 3.12 -1.76 -8.77
CA ALA A 44 1.93 -2.59 -8.95
C ALA A 44 0.73 -1.74 -9.40
N ILE A 45 -0.10 -2.31 -10.28
CA ILE A 45 -1.33 -1.70 -10.79
C ILE A 45 -2.52 -2.51 -10.26
N GLY A 46 -3.62 -1.85 -9.90
CA GLY A 46 -4.82 -2.52 -9.40
C GLY A 46 -5.02 -2.44 -7.88
N VAL A 47 -3.94 -2.26 -7.10
CA VAL A 47 -3.96 -2.26 -5.62
C VAL A 47 -5.07 -1.38 -5.05
N HIS A 48 -5.16 -0.13 -5.48
CA HIS A 48 -6.12 0.82 -4.94
C HIS A 48 -7.57 0.46 -5.27
N TYR A 49 -7.84 -0.15 -6.43
CA TYR A 49 -9.17 -0.63 -6.77
C TYR A 49 -9.61 -1.78 -5.86
N ALA A 50 -8.72 -2.74 -5.62
CA ALA A 50 -8.98 -3.84 -4.70
C ALA A 50 -9.24 -3.32 -3.28
N LEU A 51 -8.37 -2.44 -2.77
CA LEU A 51 -8.51 -1.86 -1.43
C LEU A 51 -9.76 -0.98 -1.28
N ASP A 52 -10.13 -0.24 -2.31
CA ASP A 52 -11.35 0.60 -2.28
C ASP A 52 -12.62 -0.24 -2.33
N ALA A 53 -12.64 -1.27 -3.18
CA ALA A 53 -13.81 -2.11 -3.39
C ALA A 53 -14.06 -3.04 -2.20
N ILE A 54 -13.05 -3.83 -1.82
CA ILE A 54 -13.19 -4.86 -0.78
C ILE A 54 -13.11 -4.28 0.63
N LYS A 55 -12.29 -3.23 0.86
CA LYS A 55 -12.04 -2.66 2.19
C LYS A 55 -11.62 -3.73 3.19
N PRO A 56 -10.36 -4.14 3.21
CA PRO A 56 -9.84 -5.14 4.15
C PRO A 56 -10.27 -4.83 5.59
N VAL A 57 -10.62 -5.86 6.33
CA VAL A 57 -11.01 -5.80 7.75
C VAL A 57 -10.09 -6.71 8.55
N TYR A 58 -9.81 -6.32 9.79
CA TYR A 58 -8.94 -7.09 10.69
C TYR A 58 -9.56 -8.43 11.13
N ASP A 59 -10.89 -8.49 11.18
CA ASP A 59 -11.62 -9.64 11.65
C ASP A 59 -12.39 -10.27 10.45
N PRO A 60 -11.91 -11.40 9.92
CA PRO A 60 -12.54 -12.07 8.78
C PRO A 60 -14.00 -12.44 9.04
N ASP A 61 -14.36 -12.81 10.27
CA ASP A 61 -15.71 -13.22 10.65
C ASP A 61 -16.72 -12.06 10.62
N LYS A 62 -16.21 -10.83 10.64
CA LYS A 62 -17.03 -9.61 10.51
C LYS A 62 -17.15 -9.09 9.09
N TYR A 63 -16.47 -9.72 8.12
CA TYR A 63 -16.60 -9.31 6.73
C TYR A 63 -17.93 -9.78 6.17
N ASN A 64 -18.78 -8.83 5.80
CA ASN A 64 -20.03 -9.12 5.10
C ASN A 64 -19.83 -8.84 3.59
N TYR A 65 -19.84 -9.90 2.79
CA TYR A 65 -19.74 -9.78 1.33
C TYR A 65 -21.06 -9.23 0.76
N ASP A 66 -20.96 -8.11 0.07
CA ASP A 66 -22.06 -7.44 -0.62
C ASP A 66 -21.60 -7.02 -2.01
N TYR A 67 -22.04 -7.74 -3.03
CA TYR A 67 -21.66 -7.52 -4.43
C TYR A 67 -21.98 -6.10 -4.91
N GLU A 68 -23.19 -5.61 -4.63
CA GLU A 68 -23.63 -4.30 -5.11
C GLU A 68 -22.81 -3.17 -4.47
N LEU A 69 -22.54 -3.29 -3.19
CA LEU A 69 -21.71 -2.34 -2.47
C LEU A 69 -20.25 -2.36 -2.97
N ILE A 70 -19.71 -3.54 -3.26
CA ILE A 70 -18.36 -3.69 -3.84
C ILE A 70 -18.30 -3.03 -5.22
N MET A 71 -19.31 -3.28 -6.06
CA MET A 71 -19.40 -2.69 -7.41
C MET A 71 -19.56 -1.16 -7.35
N GLU A 72 -20.37 -0.65 -6.45
CA GLU A 72 -20.53 0.80 -6.22
C GLU A 72 -19.20 1.45 -5.84
N ARG A 73 -18.50 0.86 -4.87
CA ARG A 73 -17.18 1.33 -4.42
C ARG A 73 -16.14 1.29 -5.54
N LEU A 74 -16.14 0.23 -6.35
CA LEU A 74 -15.26 0.11 -7.52
C LEU A 74 -15.52 1.22 -8.53
N LYS A 75 -16.77 1.44 -8.90
CA LYS A 75 -17.15 2.56 -9.80
C LYS A 75 -16.75 3.92 -9.24
N GLY A 76 -16.92 4.12 -7.93
CA GLY A 76 -16.44 5.32 -7.24
C GLY A 76 -14.92 5.49 -7.32
N SER A 77 -14.16 4.40 -7.18
CA SER A 77 -12.69 4.41 -7.32
C SER A 77 -12.26 4.72 -8.75
N ILE A 78 -12.91 4.11 -9.75
CA ILE A 78 -12.68 4.35 -11.18
C ILE A 78 -12.85 5.85 -11.49
N LYS A 79 -13.99 6.41 -11.09
CA LYS A 79 -14.29 7.85 -11.31
C LYS A 79 -13.22 8.75 -10.70
N ARG A 80 -12.83 8.51 -9.44
CA ARG A 80 -11.79 9.29 -8.75
C ARG A 80 -10.43 9.17 -9.45
N THR A 81 -10.04 7.95 -9.82
CA THR A 81 -8.76 7.69 -10.49
C THR A 81 -8.70 8.41 -11.83
N LYS A 82 -9.74 8.29 -12.65
CA LYS A 82 -9.80 8.99 -13.94
C LYS A 82 -9.77 10.51 -13.78
N GLN A 83 -10.52 11.04 -12.80
CA GLN A 83 -10.57 12.48 -12.52
C GLN A 83 -9.20 13.05 -12.12
N HIS A 84 -8.40 12.31 -11.35
CA HIS A 84 -7.13 12.80 -10.83
C HIS A 84 -5.92 12.47 -11.71
N PHE A 85 -5.96 11.35 -12.43
CA PHE A 85 -4.81 10.85 -13.19
C PHE A 85 -5.06 10.81 -14.71
N GLY A 86 -6.30 10.97 -15.17
CA GLY A 86 -6.69 10.92 -16.59
C GLY A 86 -6.61 9.50 -17.19
N ARG A 87 -6.20 8.49 -16.42
CA ARG A 87 -6.00 7.11 -16.84
C ARG A 87 -6.39 6.14 -15.72
N LEU A 88 -6.54 4.85 -16.05
CA LEU A 88 -6.98 3.83 -15.08
C LEU A 88 -5.84 2.90 -14.63
N ASP A 89 -4.79 2.75 -15.42
CA ASP A 89 -3.62 1.90 -15.15
C ASP A 89 -2.56 2.62 -14.30
N VAL A 90 -2.98 3.22 -13.18
CA VAL A 90 -2.12 4.01 -12.29
C VAL A 90 -1.35 3.10 -11.35
N LYS A 91 -0.04 3.34 -11.24
CA LYS A 91 0.83 2.61 -10.32
C LYS A 91 0.50 2.94 -8.86
N TRP A 92 0.64 1.95 -7.99
CA TRP A 92 0.37 2.12 -6.56
C TRP A 92 1.18 3.26 -5.93
N GLY A 93 2.47 3.37 -6.25
CA GLY A 93 3.34 4.43 -5.76
C GLY A 93 2.98 5.84 -6.24
N ASP A 94 2.23 6.00 -7.33
CA ASP A 94 1.72 7.31 -7.75
C ASP A 94 0.52 7.74 -6.88
N ILE A 95 -0.18 6.78 -6.32
CA ILE A 95 -1.34 6.97 -5.43
C ILE A 95 -0.90 7.01 -3.98
N GLN A 96 -0.18 5.99 -3.49
CA GLN A 96 0.27 5.89 -2.10
C GLN A 96 1.61 6.58 -1.92
N ARG A 97 1.64 7.58 -1.03
CA ARG A 97 2.78 8.48 -0.87
C ARG A 97 3.25 8.59 0.59
N LEU A 98 4.55 8.53 0.77
CA LEU A 98 5.22 8.94 2.00
C LEU A 98 5.44 10.46 1.93
N LYS A 99 4.70 11.22 2.76
CA LYS A 99 4.73 12.70 2.72
C LYS A 99 5.03 13.30 4.07
N ARG A 100 6.09 14.13 4.13
CA ARG A 100 6.45 14.93 5.29
C ARG A 100 7.35 16.09 4.86
N GLY A 101 7.01 17.34 5.24
CA GLY A 101 7.74 18.50 4.75
C GLY A 101 7.85 18.48 3.23
N ASN A 102 9.08 18.53 2.72
CA ASN A 102 9.38 18.44 1.28
C ASN A 102 9.43 17.00 0.75
N THR A 103 9.44 16.01 1.63
CA THR A 103 9.45 14.60 1.22
C THR A 103 8.11 14.21 0.60
N ASN A 104 8.15 13.63 -0.60
CA ASN A 104 7.00 13.09 -1.31
C ASN A 104 7.45 11.91 -2.19
N LEU A 105 7.47 10.71 -1.61
CA LEU A 105 8.02 9.50 -2.24
C LEU A 105 6.93 8.47 -2.52
N PRO A 106 7.05 7.69 -3.62
CA PRO A 106 6.22 6.51 -3.83
C PRO A 106 6.44 5.51 -2.68
N LEU A 107 5.36 4.86 -2.24
CA LEU A 107 5.43 3.94 -1.11
C LEU A 107 4.71 2.63 -1.44
N SER A 108 5.39 1.50 -1.22
CA SER A 108 4.83 0.15 -1.27
C SER A 108 4.13 -0.20 0.04
N GLY A 109 3.47 -1.37 0.09
CA GLY A 109 2.74 -1.83 1.26
C GLY A 109 1.26 -1.48 1.22
N GLY A 110 0.52 -1.86 2.24
CA GLY A 110 -0.92 -1.63 2.35
C GLY A 110 -1.45 -2.02 3.73
N PRO A 111 -2.76 -1.89 4.01
CA PRO A 111 -3.33 -2.35 5.26
C PRO A 111 -3.23 -3.88 5.38
N ASP A 112 -3.08 -4.37 6.60
CA ASP A 112 -3.19 -5.78 6.99
C ASP A 112 -2.18 -6.75 6.33
N ILE A 113 -1.01 -6.25 5.96
CA ILE A 113 0.13 -7.06 5.48
C ILE A 113 1.40 -6.71 6.24
N LEU A 114 2.46 -7.52 6.07
CA LEU A 114 3.72 -7.36 6.82
C LEU A 114 4.34 -5.96 6.70
N ARG A 115 4.18 -5.29 5.56
CA ARG A 115 4.47 -3.86 5.41
C ARG A 115 3.15 -3.10 5.56
N ALA A 116 2.68 -2.98 6.80
CA ALA A 116 1.43 -2.31 7.10
C ALA A 116 1.53 -0.80 6.87
N ILE A 117 0.74 -0.28 5.94
CA ILE A 117 0.65 1.15 5.64
C ILE A 117 -0.82 1.55 5.57
N TYR A 118 -1.22 2.43 6.47
CA TYR A 118 -2.56 3.01 6.51
C TYR A 118 -2.51 4.44 6.00
N THR A 119 -3.50 4.82 5.21
CA THR A 119 -3.48 6.08 4.48
C THR A 119 -4.74 6.91 4.70
N LYS A 120 -4.60 8.23 4.51
CA LYS A 120 -5.72 9.17 4.35
C LYS A 120 -5.66 9.81 2.96
N GLY A 121 -6.83 10.17 2.43
CA GLY A 121 -6.92 10.91 1.16
C GLY A 121 -6.20 12.26 1.24
N TYR A 122 -5.46 12.60 0.18
CA TYR A 122 -4.71 13.84 0.08
C TYR A 122 -4.58 14.28 -1.38
N LYS A 123 -5.34 15.27 -1.79
CA LYS A 123 -5.27 15.89 -3.14
C LYS A 123 -5.23 14.84 -4.27
N GLY A 124 -6.19 13.92 -4.28
CA GLY A 124 -6.30 12.84 -5.26
C GLY A 124 -5.35 11.65 -5.04
N GLN A 125 -4.42 11.75 -4.11
CA GLN A 125 -3.52 10.69 -3.68
C GLN A 125 -3.91 10.17 -2.30
N ARG A 126 -3.13 9.24 -1.77
CA ARG A 126 -3.21 8.72 -0.40
C ARG A 126 -1.90 9.01 0.33
N LYS A 127 -1.98 9.78 1.42
CA LYS A 127 -0.84 10.04 2.31
C LYS A 127 -0.77 8.96 3.38
N ALA A 128 0.38 8.31 3.54
CA ALA A 128 0.65 7.42 4.67
C ALA A 128 0.58 8.20 5.99
N VAL A 129 -0.16 7.65 6.96
CA VAL A 129 -0.41 8.30 8.26
C VAL A 129 -0.16 7.39 9.45
N ALA A 130 -0.17 6.07 9.24
CA ALA A 130 0.10 5.05 10.26
C ALA A 130 0.64 3.78 9.60
N GLY A 131 1.10 2.84 10.41
CA GLY A 131 1.63 1.56 9.99
C GLY A 131 3.03 1.33 10.54
N ASP A 132 3.79 0.47 9.87
CA ASP A 132 5.15 0.16 10.27
C ASP A 132 6.04 1.39 10.16
N CYS A 133 6.73 1.72 11.24
CA CYS A 133 7.55 2.93 11.33
C CYS A 133 9.02 2.65 11.66
N TYR A 134 9.32 1.47 12.21
CA TYR A 134 10.65 1.04 12.53
C TYR A 134 10.81 -0.46 12.26
N PHE A 135 11.86 -0.81 11.54
CA PHE A 135 12.29 -2.19 11.35
C PHE A 135 13.72 -2.36 11.85
N GLN A 136 13.98 -3.49 12.48
CA GLN A 136 15.31 -3.91 12.86
C GLN A 136 15.47 -5.40 12.57
N ILE A 137 16.60 -5.76 11.98
CA ILE A 137 17.05 -7.14 11.81
C ILE A 137 18.32 -7.30 12.62
N VAL A 138 18.39 -8.35 13.40
CA VAL A 138 19.57 -8.74 14.20
C VAL A 138 19.91 -10.16 13.85
N GLU A 139 21.15 -10.40 13.45
CA GLU A 139 21.67 -11.70 13.05
C GLU A 139 22.91 -12.03 13.90
N TRP A 140 23.04 -13.28 14.29
CA TRP A 140 24.22 -13.84 14.98
C TRP A 140 24.84 -14.90 14.08
N ASP A 141 26.17 -14.80 13.86
CA ASP A 141 26.88 -15.89 13.23
C ASP A 141 27.21 -17.01 14.24
N THR A 142 27.77 -18.09 13.74
CA THR A 142 28.16 -19.27 14.57
C THR A 142 29.23 -18.97 15.62
N ASN A 143 29.92 -17.85 15.49
CA ASN A 143 30.95 -17.39 16.44
C ASN A 143 30.41 -16.36 17.44
N GLY A 144 29.09 -16.07 17.38
CA GLY A 144 28.44 -15.09 18.25
C GLY A 144 28.63 -13.64 17.81
N LYS A 145 29.21 -13.38 16.62
CA LYS A 145 29.28 -12.03 16.07
C LYS A 145 27.90 -11.55 15.66
N VAL A 146 27.58 -10.34 16.05
CA VAL A 146 26.27 -9.73 15.79
C VAL A 146 26.34 -8.78 14.61
N PHE A 147 25.33 -8.87 13.74
CA PHE A 147 25.08 -7.93 12.65
C PHE A 147 23.69 -7.35 12.84
N SER A 148 23.54 -6.05 12.71
CA SER A 148 22.24 -5.42 12.84
C SER A 148 22.03 -4.33 11.80
N GLN A 149 20.79 -4.25 11.31
CA GLN A 149 20.33 -3.23 10.40
C GLN A 149 19.01 -2.67 10.88
N SER A 150 18.77 -1.38 10.64
CA SER A 150 17.48 -0.75 10.98
C SER A 150 17.10 0.31 9.98
N ILE A 151 15.82 0.70 10.05
CA ILE A 151 15.27 1.80 9.26
C ILE A 151 14.11 2.46 10.00
N HIS A 152 14.05 3.78 9.96
CA HIS A 152 12.88 4.59 10.27
C HIS A 152 12.23 5.09 8.99
N GLN A 153 10.91 5.35 9.06
CA GLN A 153 10.15 5.86 7.90
C GLN A 153 10.61 7.26 7.44
N PHE A 154 11.17 8.06 8.34
CA PHE A 154 11.68 9.41 8.03
C PHE A 154 13.11 9.60 8.56
N GLY A 155 13.27 9.92 9.82
CA GLY A 155 14.53 10.16 10.52
C GLY A 155 14.31 10.20 12.03
N SER A 156 15.35 10.51 12.80
CA SER A 156 15.29 10.54 14.26
C SER A 156 14.83 11.88 14.85
N ALA A 157 14.95 12.98 14.10
CA ALA A 157 14.58 14.33 14.57
C ALA A 157 13.17 14.73 14.09
N THR A 158 12.14 14.02 14.59
CA THR A 158 10.76 14.18 14.09
C THR A 158 10.10 15.52 14.41
N GLN A 159 10.63 16.26 15.36
CA GLN A 159 10.10 17.55 15.85
C GLN A 159 10.84 18.76 15.26
N ASP A 160 11.99 18.56 14.62
CA ASP A 160 12.82 19.64 14.07
C ASP A 160 12.95 19.54 12.56
N ALA A 161 12.15 20.33 11.84
CA ALA A 161 12.16 20.35 10.38
C ALA A 161 13.46 20.92 9.77
N ASN A 162 14.31 21.56 10.55
CA ASN A 162 15.60 22.10 10.12
C ASN A 162 16.74 21.09 10.35
N SER A 163 16.49 20.03 11.09
CA SER A 163 17.50 18.98 11.32
C SER A 163 17.79 18.20 10.05
N GLN A 164 19.07 17.88 9.81
CA GLN A 164 19.47 16.94 8.77
C GLN A 164 18.87 15.54 8.98
N HIS A 165 18.43 15.20 10.19
CA HIS A 165 17.82 13.93 10.56
C HIS A 165 16.28 13.97 10.55
N TYR A 166 15.68 14.97 9.94
CA TYR A 166 14.23 15.09 9.84
C TYR A 166 13.62 14.03 8.93
N ASP A 167 14.24 13.77 7.78
CA ASP A 167 13.76 12.84 6.75
C ASP A 167 14.89 12.08 6.00
N ASP A 168 16.10 12.03 6.57
CA ASP A 168 17.29 11.43 5.98
C ASP A 168 17.17 9.93 5.65
N GLN A 169 16.26 9.21 6.32
CA GLN A 169 16.00 7.79 6.09
C GLN A 169 14.81 7.52 5.13
N ALA A 170 14.05 8.55 4.77
CA ALA A 170 12.82 8.37 3.99
C ALA A 170 13.05 7.66 2.65
N GLN A 171 14.15 7.97 1.95
CA GLN A 171 14.52 7.33 0.69
C GLN A 171 14.81 5.84 0.85
N LEU A 172 15.52 5.45 1.90
CA LEU A 172 15.80 4.05 2.22
C LEU A 172 14.51 3.31 2.55
N PHE A 173 13.70 3.91 3.43
CA PHE A 173 12.41 3.35 3.82
C PHE A 173 11.50 3.12 2.61
N ALA A 174 11.36 4.11 1.72
CA ALA A 174 10.55 3.99 0.51
C ALA A 174 11.03 2.87 -0.44
N LYS A 175 12.34 2.59 -0.45
CA LYS A 175 12.98 1.56 -1.29
C LYS A 175 13.13 0.20 -0.60
N ASN A 176 12.55 -0.02 0.58
CA ASN A 176 12.71 -1.23 1.38
C ASN A 176 14.19 -1.55 1.73
N LYS A 177 15.00 -0.53 1.96
CA LYS A 177 16.42 -0.67 2.31
C LYS A 177 16.63 -0.27 3.76
N MET A 178 17.61 -0.90 4.40
CA MET A 178 18.00 -0.61 5.77
C MET A 178 19.44 -0.08 5.82
N LYS A 179 19.79 0.58 6.91
CA LYS A 179 21.15 1.01 7.21
C LYS A 179 21.77 0.12 8.31
N PRO A 180 23.09 -0.13 8.30
CA PRO A 180 23.74 -0.85 9.37
C PRO A 180 23.64 -0.09 10.70
N ILE A 181 23.55 -0.84 11.79
CA ILE A 181 23.74 -0.32 13.15
C ILE A 181 25.15 -0.69 13.57
N TRP A 182 25.91 0.31 13.98
CA TRP A 182 27.24 0.13 14.57
C TRP A 182 27.07 -0.25 16.05
N MET A 183 27.69 -1.36 16.44
CA MET A 183 27.75 -1.83 17.81
C MET A 183 29.17 -1.77 18.33
#